data_6cfeeb84109957d682409f7f310fb4fa
#
_entry.id   6cfeeb84109957d682409f7f310fb4fa
#
_cell.length_a   1.000
_cell.length_b   1.000
_cell.length_c   1.000
_cell.angle_alpha   90.00
_cell.angle_beta   90.00
_cell.angle_gamma   90.00
#
_symmetry.space_group_name_H-M   'P 1'
#
loop_
_entity.id
_entity.type
_entity.pdbx_description
1 polymer ?
#
loop_
_entity_poly.entity_id
_entity_poly.type
_entity_poly.pdbx_seq_one_letter_code
_entity_poly.pdbx_strand_id
1 'polypeptide(L)'
;MNRPIELCRTWLFGAGADAATHEAMAASGADALIQDLEDFTPPARRHEARMLAADLYSTWRAAGAVVVVRINQLDAGGMTDLDMVVPARPDIIAYPKAATAADMRALDAELTKREKLRGLPEGGIGLLPVCETALGVVNLREMAAASPRVRAALLGAEDLAADLMAERGRDAVELDYARRRFVLECRAAGIEPIDAPYTFADVDGAVSETRYARRLGYRSKSLVRPDHAAAINAALTPSDEECEKARTLIAAFEAARARGEDRVLVDGLWVEVPMYLTAKRRLERAVDLRRKM
;
A
#
# COMPACT_ATOMS: atom_id res chain seq x y z
N MET A 1 5.63 2.72 -14.10
CA MET A 1 5.90 2.63 -12.65
C MET A 1 7.37 2.44 -12.41
N ASN A 2 8.01 3.35 -11.69
CA ASN A 2 9.45 3.32 -11.44
C ASN A 2 9.87 2.38 -10.31
N ARG A 3 8.93 1.97 -9.46
CA ARG A 3 9.15 1.07 -8.32
C ARG A 3 8.09 -0.04 -8.32
N PRO A 4 8.47 -1.32 -8.13
CA PRO A 4 7.52 -2.41 -7.94
C PRO A 4 6.63 -2.19 -6.71
N ILE A 5 5.36 -2.57 -6.79
CA ILE A 5 4.38 -2.37 -5.71
C ILE A 5 4.85 -3.04 -4.40
N GLU A 6 5.41 -4.24 -4.49
CA GLU A 6 5.93 -5.02 -3.37
C GLU A 6 7.11 -4.35 -2.65
N LEU A 7 7.75 -3.35 -3.26
CA LEU A 7 8.81 -2.55 -2.66
C LEU A 7 8.35 -1.17 -2.19
N CYS A 8 7.07 -0.80 -2.35
CA CYS A 8 6.51 0.41 -1.80
C CYS A 8 6.18 0.20 -0.32
N ARG A 9 6.89 0.89 0.57
CA ARG A 9 6.69 0.80 2.03
C ARG A 9 5.62 1.76 2.52
N THR A 10 5.57 2.96 1.94
CA THR A 10 4.69 4.05 2.37
C THR A 10 3.85 4.58 1.23
N TRP A 11 2.55 4.81 1.52
CA TRP A 11 1.53 5.27 0.60
C TRP A 11 0.87 6.51 1.20
N LEU A 12 1.33 7.70 0.78
CA LEU A 12 0.97 8.96 1.41
C LEU A 12 -0.19 9.63 0.70
N PHE A 13 -1.30 9.83 1.40
CA PHE A 13 -2.46 10.60 0.94
C PHE A 13 -2.24 12.10 1.13
N GLY A 14 -2.73 12.91 0.19
CA GLY A 14 -2.81 14.35 0.31
C GLY A 14 -3.96 14.94 -0.47
N ALA A 15 -4.49 16.06 0.02
CA ALA A 15 -5.59 16.78 -0.62
C ALA A 15 -5.24 17.14 -2.06
N GLY A 16 -6.16 16.88 -2.99
CA GLY A 16 -5.90 16.92 -4.43
C GLY A 16 -5.61 18.30 -5.02
N ALA A 17 -5.94 19.38 -4.29
CA ALA A 17 -5.82 20.76 -4.78
C ALA A 17 -4.97 21.66 -3.86
N ASP A 18 -4.11 21.08 -3.01
CA ASP A 18 -3.27 21.84 -2.08
C ASP A 18 -1.78 21.78 -2.50
N ALA A 19 -1.28 22.85 -3.10
CA ALA A 19 0.08 22.91 -3.61
C ALA A 19 1.13 22.74 -2.50
N ALA A 20 0.93 23.32 -1.31
CA ALA A 20 1.87 23.19 -0.19
C ALA A 20 1.94 21.73 0.30
N THR A 21 0.79 21.06 0.38
CA THR A 21 0.73 19.62 0.67
C THR A 21 1.46 18.81 -0.40
N HIS A 22 1.28 19.11 -1.68
CA HIS A 22 1.94 18.39 -2.78
C HIS A 22 3.47 18.51 -2.74
N GLU A 23 4.00 19.70 -2.42
CA GLU A 23 5.43 19.90 -2.24
C GLU A 23 5.97 19.12 -1.03
N ALA A 24 5.27 19.17 0.10
CA ALA A 24 5.63 18.42 1.30
C ALA A 24 5.60 16.89 1.04
N MET A 25 4.62 16.42 0.27
CA MET A 25 4.54 15.01 -0.12
C MET A 25 5.72 14.59 -0.98
N ALA A 26 6.08 15.37 -2.00
CA ALA A 26 7.22 15.09 -2.87
C ALA A 26 8.55 15.06 -2.10
N ALA A 27 8.69 15.89 -1.07
CA ALA A 27 9.88 15.97 -0.22
C ALA A 27 9.91 14.91 0.90
N SER A 28 8.80 14.22 1.18
CA SER A 28 8.66 13.32 2.34
C SER A 28 9.47 12.03 2.26
N GLY A 29 9.88 11.62 1.04
CA GLY A 29 10.50 10.32 0.80
C GLY A 29 9.53 9.14 0.88
N ALA A 30 8.22 9.37 0.82
CA ALA A 30 7.23 8.30 0.69
C ALA A 30 7.37 7.60 -0.67
N ASP A 31 7.21 6.28 -0.70
CA ASP A 31 7.42 5.48 -1.90
C ASP A 31 6.28 5.60 -2.92
N ALA A 32 5.05 5.87 -2.46
CA ALA A 32 3.88 6.15 -3.29
C ALA A 32 3.16 7.40 -2.79
N LEU A 33 2.71 8.26 -3.71
CA LEU A 33 2.00 9.50 -3.43
C LEU A 33 0.60 9.43 -4.02
N ILE A 34 -0.40 9.72 -3.21
CA ILE A 34 -1.82 9.57 -3.55
C ILE A 34 -2.46 10.95 -3.59
N GLN A 35 -2.78 11.42 -4.80
CA GLN A 35 -3.68 12.57 -4.96
C GLN A 35 -5.09 12.13 -4.59
N ASP A 36 -5.67 12.74 -3.60
CA ASP A 36 -7.02 12.41 -3.17
C ASP A 36 -8.06 13.36 -3.79
N LEU A 37 -8.96 12.82 -4.59
CA LEU A 37 -10.09 13.56 -5.18
C LEU A 37 -11.42 13.33 -4.44
N GLU A 38 -11.39 12.48 -3.39
CA GLU A 38 -12.55 12.11 -2.61
C GLU A 38 -12.63 12.95 -1.32
N ASP A 39 -12.43 12.36 -0.15
CA ASP A 39 -12.73 12.96 1.15
C ASP A 39 -11.79 14.11 1.53
N PHE A 40 -10.51 14.05 1.14
CA PHE A 40 -9.56 15.14 1.44
C PHE A 40 -9.68 16.33 0.49
N THR A 41 -10.52 16.24 -0.55
CA THR A 41 -10.75 17.34 -1.49
C THR A 41 -12.23 17.75 -1.49
N PRO A 42 -12.55 18.93 -0.95
CA PRO A 42 -13.92 19.44 -0.97
C PRO A 42 -14.52 19.43 -2.38
N PRO A 43 -15.80 19.09 -2.56
CA PRO A 43 -16.44 18.99 -3.87
C PRO A 43 -16.21 20.20 -4.77
N ALA A 44 -16.24 21.43 -4.21
CA ALA A 44 -15.99 22.67 -4.93
C ALA A 44 -14.56 22.78 -5.53
N ARG A 45 -13.58 22.06 -4.98
CA ARG A 45 -12.18 22.08 -5.43
C ARG A 45 -11.78 20.88 -6.28
N ARG A 46 -12.66 19.90 -6.47
CA ARG A 46 -12.35 18.68 -7.23
C ARG A 46 -11.98 18.95 -8.69
N HIS A 47 -12.60 19.95 -9.31
CA HIS A 47 -12.24 20.35 -10.68
C HIS A 47 -10.81 20.89 -10.75
N GLU A 48 -10.44 21.79 -9.84
CA GLU A 48 -9.07 22.32 -9.69
C GLU A 48 -8.06 21.17 -9.50
N ALA A 49 -8.34 20.25 -8.58
CA ALA A 49 -7.49 19.09 -8.31
C ALA A 49 -7.22 18.23 -9.55
N ARG A 50 -8.27 17.97 -10.37
CA ARG A 50 -8.13 17.22 -11.63
C ARG A 50 -7.24 17.95 -12.64
N MET A 51 -7.35 19.27 -12.73
CA MET A 51 -6.54 20.09 -13.64
C MET A 51 -5.05 20.06 -13.31
N LEU A 52 -4.69 19.86 -12.03
CA LEU A 52 -3.30 19.76 -11.58
C LEU A 52 -2.64 18.42 -11.94
N ALA A 53 -3.40 17.39 -12.31
CA ALA A 53 -2.93 16.01 -12.42
C ALA A 53 -1.68 15.86 -13.31
N ALA A 54 -1.61 16.51 -14.45
CA ALA A 54 -0.52 16.35 -15.42
C ALA A 54 0.84 16.81 -14.83
N ASP A 55 0.87 18.02 -14.30
CA ASP A 55 2.09 18.62 -13.74
C ASP A 55 2.47 17.93 -12.41
N LEU A 56 1.46 17.66 -11.58
CA LEU A 56 1.66 16.99 -10.29
C LEU A 56 2.26 15.60 -10.46
N TYR A 57 1.70 14.78 -11.36
CA TYR A 57 2.19 13.42 -11.59
C TYR A 57 3.59 13.41 -12.22
N SER A 58 3.90 14.39 -13.07
CA SER A 58 5.24 14.58 -13.60
C SER A 58 6.25 14.87 -12.49
N THR A 59 5.92 15.79 -11.59
CA THR A 59 6.74 16.19 -10.44
C THR A 59 6.96 15.00 -9.48
N TRP A 60 5.92 14.28 -9.11
CA TRP A 60 6.02 13.14 -8.20
C TRP A 60 6.80 11.97 -8.80
N ARG A 61 6.65 11.75 -10.11
CA ARG A 61 7.43 10.73 -10.83
C ARG A 61 8.91 11.11 -10.90
N ALA A 62 9.23 12.39 -11.08
CA ALA A 62 10.61 12.90 -11.04
C ALA A 62 11.23 12.74 -9.64
N ALA A 63 10.43 12.84 -8.57
CA ALA A 63 10.84 12.53 -7.20
C ALA A 63 11.01 11.01 -6.92
N GLY A 64 10.77 10.15 -7.92
CA GLY A 64 10.91 8.68 -7.80
C GLY A 64 9.72 7.96 -7.17
N ALA A 65 8.63 8.65 -6.90
CA ALA A 65 7.44 8.06 -6.30
C ALA A 65 6.57 7.31 -7.33
N VAL A 66 5.83 6.33 -6.85
CA VAL A 66 4.69 5.74 -7.56
C VAL A 66 3.52 6.72 -7.46
N VAL A 67 2.91 7.04 -8.60
CA VAL A 67 1.84 8.03 -8.70
C VAL A 67 0.49 7.35 -8.61
N VAL A 68 -0.26 7.70 -7.59
CA VAL A 68 -1.59 7.14 -7.32
C VAL A 68 -2.62 8.27 -7.26
N VAL A 69 -3.84 8.01 -7.71
CA VAL A 69 -4.96 8.91 -7.49
C VAL A 69 -6.14 8.15 -6.90
N ARG A 70 -6.67 8.63 -5.77
CA ARG A 70 -7.96 8.16 -5.26
C ARG A 70 -9.06 8.98 -5.92
N ILE A 71 -9.85 8.32 -6.74
CA ILE A 71 -11.01 8.91 -7.42
C ILE A 71 -12.25 8.83 -6.53
N ASN A 72 -13.32 9.48 -6.90
CA ASN A 72 -14.64 9.25 -6.33
C ASN A 72 -15.23 7.91 -6.82
N GLN A 73 -16.26 7.39 -6.16
CA GLN A 73 -17.03 6.27 -6.70
C GLN A 73 -17.58 6.62 -8.10
N LEU A 74 -17.71 5.62 -8.98
CA LEU A 74 -18.02 5.87 -10.39
C LEU A 74 -19.31 6.68 -10.60
N ASP A 75 -20.34 6.41 -9.79
CA ASP A 75 -21.62 7.10 -9.80
C ASP A 75 -21.61 8.44 -9.04
N ALA A 76 -20.59 8.70 -8.23
CA ALA A 76 -20.43 9.92 -7.42
C ALA A 76 -19.40 10.91 -8.00
N GLY A 77 -19.09 10.80 -9.30
CA GLY A 77 -18.14 11.69 -9.98
C GLY A 77 -16.85 11.00 -10.46
N GLY A 78 -16.64 9.73 -10.15
CA GLY A 78 -15.46 8.98 -10.55
C GLY A 78 -15.29 8.86 -12.06
N MET A 79 -16.38 8.85 -12.83
CA MET A 79 -16.32 8.87 -14.29
C MET A 79 -15.62 10.14 -14.79
N THR A 80 -15.98 11.30 -14.22
CA THR A 80 -15.34 12.58 -14.54
C THR A 80 -13.88 12.60 -14.07
N ASP A 81 -13.58 12.02 -12.90
CA ASP A 81 -12.22 11.88 -12.43
C ASP A 81 -11.38 11.12 -13.45
N LEU A 82 -11.82 9.94 -13.88
CA LEU A 82 -11.13 9.11 -14.86
C LEU A 82 -10.89 9.84 -16.19
N ASP A 83 -11.88 10.58 -16.70
CA ASP A 83 -11.75 11.33 -17.96
C ASP A 83 -10.62 12.36 -17.89
N MET A 84 -10.39 12.96 -16.72
CA MET A 84 -9.41 14.02 -16.53
C MET A 84 -8.04 13.51 -16.07
N VAL A 85 -7.97 12.45 -15.23
CA VAL A 85 -6.69 12.00 -14.68
C VAL A 85 -5.99 10.93 -15.54
N VAL A 86 -6.73 10.09 -16.28
CA VAL A 86 -6.11 9.05 -17.12
C VAL A 86 -5.17 9.62 -18.18
N PRO A 87 -5.45 10.78 -18.83
CA PRO A 87 -4.49 11.42 -19.72
C PRO A 87 -3.15 11.78 -19.07
N ALA A 88 -3.13 12.04 -17.77
CA ALA A 88 -1.91 12.32 -16.99
C ALA A 88 -1.14 11.05 -16.60
N ARG A 89 -1.68 9.86 -16.94
CA ARG A 89 -1.05 8.55 -16.76
C ARG A 89 -0.62 8.25 -15.33
N PRO A 90 -1.56 8.23 -14.36
CA PRO A 90 -1.23 7.72 -13.04
C PRO A 90 -0.77 6.26 -13.16
N ASP A 91 0.06 5.79 -12.23
CA ASP A 91 0.47 4.38 -12.18
C ASP A 91 -0.68 3.50 -11.65
N ILE A 92 -1.50 4.04 -10.74
CA ILE A 92 -2.56 3.29 -10.04
C ILE A 92 -3.77 4.21 -9.80
N ILE A 93 -4.97 3.65 -9.99
CA ILE A 93 -6.23 4.24 -9.52
C ILE A 93 -6.62 3.56 -8.19
N ALA A 94 -6.71 4.32 -7.12
CA ALA A 94 -7.29 3.88 -5.85
C ALA A 94 -8.80 4.13 -5.86
N TYR A 95 -9.57 3.08 -5.53
CA TYR A 95 -11.03 3.12 -5.55
C TYR A 95 -11.59 3.06 -4.12
N PRO A 96 -12.23 4.14 -3.66
CA PRO A 96 -12.73 4.23 -2.28
C PRO A 96 -13.93 3.30 -2.08
N LYS A 97 -14.13 2.88 -0.84
CA LYS A 97 -15.28 2.08 -0.40
C LYS A 97 -15.55 0.86 -1.31
N ALA A 98 -14.45 0.28 -1.85
CA ALA A 98 -14.52 -0.91 -2.66
C ALA A 98 -15.14 -2.06 -1.86
N ALA A 99 -16.20 -2.66 -2.37
CA ALA A 99 -16.99 -3.64 -1.62
C ALA A 99 -17.25 -4.95 -2.38
N THR A 100 -17.22 -4.93 -3.71
CA THR A 100 -17.63 -6.08 -4.52
C THR A 100 -16.71 -6.32 -5.73
N ALA A 101 -16.72 -7.56 -6.22
CA ALA A 101 -16.08 -7.90 -7.49
C ALA A 101 -16.69 -7.13 -8.68
N ALA A 102 -17.95 -6.71 -8.59
CA ALA A 102 -18.60 -5.89 -9.62
C ALA A 102 -17.98 -4.51 -9.72
N ASP A 103 -17.61 -3.89 -8.59
CA ASP A 103 -16.94 -2.59 -8.56
C ASP A 103 -15.62 -2.66 -9.32
N MET A 104 -14.82 -3.69 -9.06
CA MET A 104 -13.53 -3.87 -9.73
C MET A 104 -13.68 -4.14 -11.22
N ARG A 105 -14.67 -4.95 -11.64
CA ARG A 105 -14.95 -5.18 -13.06
C ARG A 105 -15.42 -3.92 -13.78
N ALA A 106 -16.31 -3.13 -13.17
CA ALA A 106 -16.78 -1.89 -13.74
C ALA A 106 -15.65 -0.87 -13.93
N LEU A 107 -14.81 -0.72 -12.92
CA LEU A 107 -13.66 0.19 -12.98
C LEU A 107 -12.63 -0.29 -14.02
N ASP A 108 -12.33 -1.59 -14.10
CA ASP A 108 -11.42 -2.16 -15.10
C ASP A 108 -11.91 -1.89 -16.52
N ALA A 109 -13.20 -2.12 -16.78
CA ALA A 109 -13.83 -1.84 -18.08
C ALA A 109 -13.72 -0.37 -18.48
N GLU A 110 -14.01 0.55 -17.53
CA GLU A 110 -13.92 1.99 -17.78
C GLU A 110 -12.47 2.48 -17.97
N LEU A 111 -11.50 1.89 -17.27
CA LEU A 111 -10.08 2.16 -17.51
C LEU A 111 -9.63 1.65 -18.88
N THR A 112 -9.95 0.40 -19.21
CA THR A 112 -9.58 -0.21 -20.49
C THR A 112 -10.13 0.63 -21.66
N LYS A 113 -11.36 1.09 -21.57
CA LYS A 113 -11.96 1.98 -22.57
C LYS A 113 -11.17 3.28 -22.74
N ARG A 114 -10.74 3.90 -21.64
CA ARG A 114 -9.97 5.16 -21.67
C ARG A 114 -8.55 4.96 -22.15
N GLU A 115 -7.90 3.88 -21.74
CA GLU A 115 -6.57 3.51 -22.24
C GLU A 115 -6.61 3.36 -23.78
N LYS A 116 -7.58 2.63 -24.31
CA LYS A 116 -7.79 2.49 -25.78
C LYS A 116 -7.99 3.84 -26.47
N LEU A 117 -8.89 4.65 -25.96
CA LEU A 117 -9.21 5.98 -26.53
C LEU A 117 -8.00 6.92 -26.53
N ARG A 118 -7.02 6.71 -25.64
CA ARG A 118 -5.83 7.55 -25.48
C ARG A 118 -4.56 6.92 -26.07
N GLY A 119 -4.66 5.74 -26.67
CA GLY A 119 -3.51 5.01 -27.20
C GLY A 119 -2.53 4.59 -26.10
N LEU A 120 -3.01 4.39 -24.88
CA LEU A 120 -2.22 3.87 -23.76
C LEU A 120 -2.23 2.33 -23.78
N PRO A 121 -1.21 1.68 -23.21
CA PRO A 121 -1.21 0.22 -23.07
C PRO A 121 -2.41 -0.24 -22.24
N GLU A 122 -3.19 -1.16 -22.76
CA GLU A 122 -4.28 -1.79 -22.00
C GLU A 122 -3.73 -2.53 -20.78
N GLY A 123 -4.33 -2.34 -19.62
CA GLY A 123 -3.85 -2.89 -18.37
C GLY A 123 -2.63 -2.17 -17.79
N GLY A 124 -2.22 -1.04 -18.38
CA GLY A 124 -1.06 -0.26 -17.95
C GLY A 124 -1.25 0.45 -16.61
N ILE A 125 -2.49 0.84 -16.28
CA ILE A 125 -2.85 1.48 -15.02
C ILE A 125 -3.37 0.42 -14.04
N GLY A 126 -2.76 0.33 -12.85
CA GLY A 126 -3.17 -0.60 -11.79
C GLY A 126 -4.45 -0.17 -11.08
N LEU A 127 -5.11 -1.11 -10.41
CA LEU A 127 -6.24 -0.87 -9.51
C LEU A 127 -5.85 -1.16 -8.06
N LEU A 128 -6.25 -0.26 -7.16
CA LEU A 128 -6.06 -0.38 -5.72
C LEU A 128 -7.42 -0.25 -5.02
N PRO A 129 -8.11 -1.36 -4.68
CA PRO A 129 -9.29 -1.28 -3.84
C PRO A 129 -8.92 -0.75 -2.45
N VAL A 130 -9.62 0.28 -1.99
CA VAL A 130 -9.57 0.76 -0.60
C VAL A 130 -10.70 0.08 0.16
N CYS A 131 -10.34 -0.88 0.99
CA CYS A 131 -11.25 -1.67 1.82
C CYS A 131 -11.48 -0.95 3.15
N GLU A 132 -12.52 -0.18 3.21
CA GLU A 132 -12.86 0.68 4.35
C GLU A 132 -14.31 0.50 4.81
N THR A 133 -14.88 -0.67 4.47
CA THR A 133 -16.15 -1.19 4.99
C THR A 133 -15.99 -2.66 5.38
N ALA A 134 -16.81 -3.14 6.28
CA ALA A 134 -16.84 -4.57 6.66
C ALA A 134 -17.03 -5.47 5.43
N LEU A 135 -17.95 -5.07 4.54
CA LEU A 135 -18.21 -5.82 3.31
C LEU A 135 -16.98 -5.88 2.40
N GLY A 136 -16.25 -4.77 2.24
CA GLY A 136 -15.02 -4.71 1.44
C GLY A 136 -13.92 -5.61 1.99
N VAL A 137 -13.75 -5.67 3.32
CA VAL A 137 -12.79 -6.58 3.96
C VAL A 137 -13.18 -8.05 3.74
N VAL A 138 -14.47 -8.37 3.84
CA VAL A 138 -14.97 -9.75 3.68
C VAL A 138 -14.85 -10.25 2.23
N ASN A 139 -15.09 -9.37 1.25
CA ASN A 139 -15.11 -9.73 -0.18
C ASN A 139 -13.76 -9.51 -0.89
N LEU A 140 -12.69 -9.21 -0.16
CA LEU A 140 -11.40 -8.85 -0.75
C LEU A 140 -10.89 -9.86 -1.79
N ARG A 141 -10.99 -11.15 -1.53
CA ARG A 141 -10.53 -12.20 -2.47
C ARG A 141 -11.29 -12.16 -3.80
N GLU A 142 -12.60 -11.95 -3.75
CA GLU A 142 -13.41 -11.83 -4.96
C GLU A 142 -13.08 -10.58 -5.74
N MET A 143 -12.82 -9.46 -5.07
CA MET A 143 -12.36 -8.23 -5.69
C MET A 143 -10.99 -8.41 -6.34
N ALA A 144 -10.05 -9.06 -5.66
CA ALA A 144 -8.72 -9.33 -6.21
C ALA A 144 -8.77 -10.21 -7.46
N ALA A 145 -9.66 -11.21 -7.48
CA ALA A 145 -9.84 -12.10 -8.62
C ALA A 145 -10.59 -11.45 -9.79
N ALA A 146 -11.27 -10.33 -9.57
CA ALA A 146 -12.13 -9.69 -10.56
C ALA A 146 -11.36 -8.96 -11.67
N SER A 147 -10.11 -8.56 -11.42
CA SER A 147 -9.26 -7.90 -12.40
C SER A 147 -7.77 -8.19 -12.15
N PRO A 148 -6.98 -8.52 -13.18
CA PRO A 148 -5.54 -8.70 -13.05
C PRO A 148 -4.77 -7.41 -12.73
N ARG A 149 -5.44 -6.24 -12.78
CA ARG A 149 -4.89 -4.95 -12.38
C ARG A 149 -4.78 -4.81 -10.86
N VAL A 150 -5.51 -5.62 -10.09
CA VAL A 150 -5.48 -5.59 -8.61
C VAL A 150 -4.27 -6.39 -8.14
N ARG A 151 -3.20 -5.68 -7.80
CA ARG A 151 -1.94 -6.27 -7.29
C ARG A 151 -1.65 -5.92 -5.84
N ALA A 152 -2.42 -5.02 -5.27
CA ALA A 152 -2.40 -4.62 -3.87
C ALA A 152 -3.81 -4.22 -3.44
N ALA A 153 -4.05 -4.17 -2.15
CA ALA A 153 -5.25 -3.59 -1.56
C ALA A 153 -4.87 -2.78 -0.31
N LEU A 154 -5.62 -1.73 -0.03
CA LEU A 154 -5.38 -0.82 1.08
C LEU A 154 -6.53 -0.93 2.09
N LEU A 155 -6.19 -1.05 3.38
CA LEU A 155 -7.15 -1.03 4.47
C LEU A 155 -7.35 0.41 4.94
N GLY A 156 -8.60 0.90 4.93
CA GLY A 156 -8.97 2.18 5.55
C GLY A 156 -9.08 2.05 7.07
N ALA A 157 -8.92 3.15 7.79
CA ALA A 157 -9.03 3.16 9.25
C ALA A 157 -10.34 3.80 9.73
N GLU A 158 -10.56 5.06 9.35
CA GLU A 158 -11.64 5.87 9.91
C GLU A 158 -13.01 5.41 9.40
N ASP A 159 -13.16 5.25 8.08
CA ASP A 159 -14.41 4.77 7.49
C ASP A 159 -14.74 3.34 7.93
N LEU A 160 -13.72 2.46 8.07
CA LEU A 160 -13.94 1.11 8.56
C LEU A 160 -14.41 1.11 10.03
N ALA A 161 -13.78 1.93 10.88
CA ALA A 161 -14.23 2.05 12.27
C ALA A 161 -15.67 2.58 12.35
N ALA A 162 -16.01 3.55 11.52
CA ALA A 162 -17.37 4.09 11.42
C ALA A 162 -18.37 3.03 10.93
N ASP A 163 -18.04 2.26 9.90
CA ASP A 163 -18.88 1.19 9.37
C ASP A 163 -19.10 0.06 10.40
N LEU A 164 -18.07 -0.23 11.20
CA LEU A 164 -18.15 -1.17 12.32
C LEU A 164 -18.90 -0.61 13.55
N MET A 165 -19.29 0.67 13.54
CA MET A 165 -19.85 1.40 14.69
C MET A 165 -18.91 1.33 15.92
N ALA A 166 -17.61 1.34 15.69
CA ALA A 166 -16.58 1.21 16.71
C ALA A 166 -16.00 2.57 17.10
N GLU A 167 -15.52 2.68 18.35
CA GLU A 167 -14.81 3.85 18.83
C GLU A 167 -13.32 3.78 18.42
N ARG A 168 -12.86 4.78 17.67
CA ARG A 168 -11.49 4.84 17.18
C ARG A 168 -10.50 5.17 18.29
N GLY A 169 -9.61 4.23 18.60
CA GLY A 169 -8.58 4.38 19.64
C GLY A 169 -7.15 4.47 19.08
N ARG A 170 -6.22 4.96 19.92
CA ARG A 170 -4.79 5.04 19.55
C ARG A 170 -4.11 3.67 19.44
N ASP A 171 -4.62 2.68 20.15
CA ASP A 171 -4.14 1.29 20.13
C ASP A 171 -4.74 0.48 18.96
N ALA A 172 -5.72 1.06 18.27
CA ALA A 172 -6.40 0.48 17.10
C ALA A 172 -6.97 -0.93 17.36
N VAL A 173 -7.38 -1.22 18.62
CA VAL A 173 -7.92 -2.53 19.01
C VAL A 173 -9.18 -2.88 18.22
N GLU A 174 -9.99 -1.90 17.88
CA GLU A 174 -11.22 -2.02 17.09
C GLU A 174 -10.96 -2.50 15.66
N LEU A 175 -9.76 -2.25 15.12
CA LEU A 175 -9.34 -2.66 13.79
C LEU A 175 -8.50 -3.96 13.78
N ASP A 176 -8.11 -4.50 14.94
CA ASP A 176 -7.13 -5.58 15.03
C ASP A 176 -7.58 -6.84 14.28
N TYR A 177 -8.84 -7.24 14.44
CA TYR A 177 -9.38 -8.39 13.71
C TYR A 177 -9.40 -8.14 12.19
N ALA A 178 -9.86 -6.97 11.76
CA ALA A 178 -9.90 -6.61 10.35
C ALA A 178 -8.49 -6.60 9.73
N ARG A 179 -7.50 -6.05 10.42
CA ARG A 179 -6.09 -6.03 10.00
C ARG A 179 -5.52 -7.45 9.84
N ARG A 180 -5.76 -8.34 10.80
CA ARG A 180 -5.31 -9.75 10.75
C ARG A 180 -5.98 -10.50 9.61
N ARG A 181 -7.28 -10.35 9.45
CA ARG A 181 -8.03 -10.95 8.35
C ARG A 181 -7.57 -10.42 7.00
N PHE A 182 -7.42 -9.11 6.87
CA PHE A 182 -7.04 -8.45 5.62
C PHE A 182 -5.68 -8.94 5.09
N VAL A 183 -4.66 -9.03 5.95
CA VAL A 183 -3.34 -9.55 5.52
C VAL A 183 -3.43 -11.00 5.07
N LEU A 184 -4.23 -11.83 5.75
CA LEU A 184 -4.46 -13.22 5.37
C LEU A 184 -5.14 -13.35 4.00
N GLU A 185 -6.21 -12.57 3.76
CA GLU A 185 -6.96 -12.58 2.51
C GLU A 185 -6.09 -12.07 1.33
N CYS A 186 -5.32 -10.99 1.53
CA CYS A 186 -4.38 -10.50 0.53
C CYS A 186 -3.33 -11.56 0.16
N ARG A 187 -2.74 -12.24 1.16
CA ARG A 187 -1.73 -13.28 0.90
C ARG A 187 -2.35 -14.49 0.20
N ALA A 188 -3.57 -14.88 0.55
CA ALA A 188 -4.31 -15.94 -0.13
C ALA A 188 -4.66 -15.58 -1.60
N ALA A 189 -4.88 -14.30 -1.88
CA ALA A 189 -5.12 -13.78 -3.22
C ALA A 189 -3.83 -13.49 -4.02
N GLY A 190 -2.65 -13.58 -3.41
CA GLY A 190 -1.36 -13.29 -4.05
C GLY A 190 -1.11 -11.81 -4.29
N ILE A 191 -1.75 -10.91 -3.53
CA ILE A 191 -1.60 -9.46 -3.64
C ILE A 191 -0.94 -8.85 -2.40
N GLU A 192 -0.41 -7.62 -2.52
CA GLU A 192 0.23 -6.93 -1.39
C GLU A 192 -0.79 -6.22 -0.50
N PRO A 193 -0.78 -6.49 0.83
CA PRO A 193 -1.58 -5.74 1.80
C PRO A 193 -0.91 -4.43 2.16
N ILE A 194 -1.65 -3.32 2.07
CA ILE A 194 -1.24 -2.01 2.58
C ILE A 194 -2.03 -1.77 3.86
N ASP A 195 -1.32 -1.61 4.98
CA ASP A 195 -1.91 -1.41 6.29
C ASP A 195 -2.61 -0.05 6.41
N ALA A 196 -3.59 0.03 7.28
CA ALA A 196 -4.35 1.24 7.59
C ALA A 196 -3.45 2.38 8.10
N PRO A 197 -3.81 3.65 7.87
CA PRO A 197 -3.02 4.79 8.32
C PRO A 197 -3.10 4.96 9.85
N TYR A 198 -2.00 5.42 10.43
CA TYR A 198 -2.01 6.01 11.77
C TYR A 198 -2.39 7.49 11.63
N THR A 199 -3.55 7.86 12.14
CA THR A 199 -4.15 9.20 11.92
C THR A 199 -3.82 10.22 13.00
N PHE A 200 -3.20 9.79 14.11
CA PHE A 200 -2.73 10.68 15.17
C PHE A 200 -1.39 11.34 14.81
N ALA A 201 -1.04 12.43 15.53
CA ALA A 201 0.10 13.28 15.13
C ALA A 201 1.48 12.75 15.57
N ASP A 202 1.54 11.91 16.59
CA ASP A 202 2.81 11.48 17.16
C ASP A 202 3.51 10.40 16.32
N VAL A 203 4.79 10.63 16.05
CA VAL A 203 5.63 9.72 15.25
C VAL A 203 5.89 8.39 15.97
N ASP A 204 6.05 8.42 17.29
CA ASP A 204 6.35 7.21 18.07
C ASP A 204 5.18 6.22 18.04
N GLY A 205 3.95 6.71 18.13
CA GLY A 205 2.75 5.90 17.94
C GLY A 205 2.67 5.30 16.54
N ALA A 206 2.95 6.10 15.51
CA ALA A 206 2.99 5.63 14.12
C ALA A 206 4.04 4.52 13.92
N VAL A 207 5.23 4.66 14.50
CA VAL A 207 6.30 3.65 14.45
C VAL A 207 5.91 2.39 15.22
N SER A 208 5.33 2.53 16.41
CA SER A 208 4.88 1.41 17.25
C SER A 208 3.83 0.58 16.52
N GLU A 209 2.81 1.22 15.97
CA GLU A 209 1.76 0.57 15.20
C GLU A 209 2.30 -0.08 13.92
N THR A 210 3.26 0.57 13.25
CA THR A 210 3.93 -0.01 12.07
C THR A 210 4.72 -1.28 12.41
N ARG A 211 5.43 -1.29 13.54
CA ARG A 211 6.13 -2.49 14.03
C ARG A 211 5.17 -3.62 14.35
N TYR A 212 4.02 -3.29 14.94
CA TYR A 212 2.95 -4.25 15.16
C TYR A 212 2.43 -4.84 13.85
N ALA A 213 2.06 -4.01 12.87
CA ALA A 213 1.64 -4.43 11.54
C ALA A 213 2.68 -5.31 10.84
N ARG A 214 3.96 -4.95 10.93
CA ARG A 214 5.07 -5.74 10.38
C ARG A 214 5.10 -7.16 10.95
N ARG A 215 4.80 -7.33 12.25
CA ARG A 215 4.70 -8.67 12.88
C ARG A 215 3.51 -9.48 12.36
N LEU A 216 2.42 -8.83 11.93
CA LEU A 216 1.28 -9.47 11.28
C LEU A 216 1.58 -9.89 9.83
N GLY A 217 2.64 -9.37 9.20
CA GLY A 217 3.03 -9.70 7.84
C GLY A 217 2.88 -8.57 6.83
N TYR A 218 2.49 -7.37 7.27
CA TYR A 218 2.50 -6.17 6.43
C TYR A 218 3.92 -5.72 6.09
N ARG A 219 4.08 -5.19 4.89
CA ARG A 219 5.34 -4.60 4.40
C ARG A 219 5.12 -3.20 3.86
N SER A 220 3.89 -2.74 3.91
CA SER A 220 3.41 -1.46 3.40
C SER A 220 2.41 -0.87 4.36
N LYS A 221 2.38 0.46 4.47
CA LYS A 221 1.44 1.21 5.30
C LYS A 221 1.02 2.50 4.61
N SER A 222 -0.26 2.84 4.69
CA SER A 222 -0.76 4.14 4.26
C SER A 222 -0.49 5.22 5.30
N LEU A 223 -0.38 6.46 4.84
CA LEU A 223 -0.04 7.64 5.63
C LEU A 223 -0.98 8.77 5.27
N VAL A 224 -1.23 9.65 6.24
CA VAL A 224 -1.94 10.93 6.06
C VAL A 224 -1.07 12.13 6.46
N ARG A 225 0.18 11.87 6.86
CA ARG A 225 1.13 12.89 7.33
C ARG A 225 2.50 12.69 6.68
N PRO A 226 3.01 13.70 5.94
CA PRO A 226 4.33 13.61 5.31
C PRO A 226 5.48 13.38 6.30
N ASP A 227 5.41 13.96 7.49
CA ASP A 227 6.43 13.87 8.55
C ASP A 227 6.59 12.45 9.15
N HIS A 228 5.62 11.56 8.94
CA HIS A 228 5.73 10.16 9.36
C HIS A 228 6.52 9.28 8.37
N ALA A 229 6.67 9.70 7.10
CA ALA A 229 7.15 8.85 6.02
C ALA A 229 8.55 8.27 6.27
N ALA A 230 9.51 9.10 6.70
CA ALA A 230 10.87 8.63 6.95
C ALA A 230 10.96 7.59 8.06
N ALA A 231 10.24 7.81 9.18
CA ALA A 231 10.24 6.91 10.33
C ALA A 231 9.55 5.57 10.00
N ILE A 232 8.44 5.60 9.26
CA ILE A 232 7.74 4.39 8.83
C ILE A 232 8.55 3.63 7.77
N ASN A 233 9.18 4.32 6.81
CA ASN A 233 10.11 3.68 5.88
C ASN A 233 11.23 2.94 6.61
N ALA A 234 11.82 3.56 7.64
CA ALA A 234 12.83 2.92 8.47
C ALA A 234 12.29 1.68 9.19
N ALA A 235 11.10 1.78 9.80
CA ALA A 235 10.46 0.66 10.52
C ALA A 235 10.10 -0.53 9.61
N LEU A 236 9.80 -0.30 8.33
CA LEU A 236 9.46 -1.33 7.33
C LEU A 236 10.69 -1.86 6.56
N THR A 237 11.85 -1.24 6.72
CA THR A 237 13.11 -1.69 6.11
C THR A 237 13.85 -2.63 7.08
N PRO A 238 14.34 -3.79 6.65
CA PRO A 238 15.18 -4.62 7.49
C PRO A 238 16.45 -3.88 7.94
N SER A 239 16.71 -3.84 9.24
CA SER A 239 17.92 -3.23 9.79
C SER A 239 19.18 -4.05 9.48
N ASP A 240 20.36 -3.45 9.62
CA ASP A 240 21.65 -4.17 9.47
C ASP A 240 21.77 -5.29 10.48
N GLU A 241 21.33 -5.09 11.73
CA GLU A 241 21.29 -6.12 12.76
C GLU A 241 20.36 -7.29 12.38
N GLU A 242 19.16 -7.00 11.86
CA GLU A 242 18.24 -8.03 11.38
C GLU A 242 18.81 -8.80 10.18
N CYS A 243 19.55 -8.12 9.31
CA CYS A 243 20.22 -8.75 8.18
C CYS A 243 21.37 -9.65 8.64
N GLU A 244 22.14 -9.24 9.65
CA GLU A 244 23.24 -10.07 10.20
C GLU A 244 22.71 -11.31 10.90
N LYS A 245 21.68 -11.18 11.74
CA LYS A 245 20.97 -12.32 12.32
C LYS A 245 20.43 -13.29 11.26
N ALA A 246 19.91 -12.75 10.16
CA ALA A 246 19.43 -13.59 9.06
C ALA A 246 20.58 -14.35 8.37
N ARG A 247 21.74 -13.71 8.14
CA ARG A 247 22.94 -14.40 7.57
C ARG A 247 23.44 -15.52 8.48
N THR A 248 23.56 -15.25 9.78
CA THR A 248 23.97 -16.25 10.78
C THR A 248 23.04 -17.47 10.76
N LEU A 249 21.73 -17.24 10.76
CA LEU A 249 20.74 -18.30 10.72
C LEU A 249 20.82 -19.12 9.41
N ILE A 250 20.96 -18.46 8.27
CA ILE A 250 21.11 -19.11 6.96
C ILE A 250 22.37 -19.99 6.94
N ALA A 251 23.52 -19.44 7.35
CA ALA A 251 24.80 -20.18 7.36
C ALA A 251 24.74 -21.40 8.28
N ALA A 252 24.17 -21.27 9.48
CA ALA A 252 24.02 -22.37 10.41
C ALA A 252 23.11 -23.48 9.86
N PHE A 253 21.98 -23.12 9.24
CA PHE A 253 21.06 -24.07 8.65
C PHE A 253 21.66 -24.80 7.45
N GLU A 254 22.37 -24.10 6.55
CA GLU A 254 23.04 -24.70 5.39
C GLU A 254 24.16 -25.65 5.82
N ALA A 255 24.92 -25.29 6.86
CA ALA A 255 25.94 -26.19 7.43
C ALA A 255 25.32 -27.45 8.06
N ALA A 256 24.17 -27.34 8.73
CA ALA A 256 23.45 -28.50 9.28
C ALA A 256 22.92 -29.41 8.14
N ARG A 257 22.38 -28.83 7.10
CA ARG A 257 21.93 -29.58 5.90
C ARG A 257 23.07 -30.34 5.22
N ALA A 258 24.27 -29.76 5.15
CA ALA A 258 25.46 -30.43 4.60
C ALA A 258 25.88 -31.66 5.41
N ARG A 259 25.52 -31.73 6.70
CA ARG A 259 25.73 -32.88 7.58
C ARG A 259 24.55 -33.88 7.57
N GLY A 260 23.50 -33.63 6.81
CA GLY A 260 22.29 -34.47 6.75
C GLY A 260 21.30 -34.21 7.89
N GLU A 261 21.40 -33.08 8.60
CA GLU A 261 20.50 -32.69 9.68
C GLU A 261 19.30 -31.89 9.15
N ASP A 262 18.11 -32.10 9.74
CA ASP A 262 16.89 -31.45 9.29
C ASP A 262 16.64 -30.05 9.91
N ARG A 263 17.30 -29.78 11.03
CA ARG A 263 17.18 -28.55 11.82
C ARG A 263 18.48 -28.28 12.57
N VAL A 264 18.63 -27.06 13.07
CA VAL A 264 19.79 -26.63 13.86
C VAL A 264 19.33 -25.72 14.99
N LEU A 265 20.03 -25.79 16.13
CA LEU A 265 19.81 -24.88 17.25
C LEU A 265 20.68 -23.63 17.08
N VAL A 266 20.06 -22.44 16.98
CA VAL A 266 20.73 -21.14 16.89
C VAL A 266 20.16 -20.24 17.99
N ASP A 267 20.99 -19.78 18.90
CA ASP A 267 20.61 -18.92 20.03
C ASP A 267 19.40 -19.45 20.83
N GLY A 268 19.34 -20.76 21.04
CA GLY A 268 18.26 -21.42 21.78
C GLY A 268 16.98 -21.64 20.96
N LEU A 269 16.97 -21.32 19.68
CA LEU A 269 15.85 -21.48 18.78
C LEU A 269 16.11 -22.61 17.77
N TRP A 270 15.21 -23.59 17.66
CA TRP A 270 15.24 -24.57 16.59
C TRP A 270 14.90 -23.92 15.25
N VAL A 271 15.85 -23.94 14.34
CA VAL A 271 15.70 -23.40 12.97
C VAL A 271 15.38 -24.52 12.01
N GLU A 272 14.26 -24.36 11.32
CA GLU A 272 13.72 -25.26 10.31
C GLU A 272 13.54 -24.53 8.97
N VAL A 273 13.16 -25.25 7.92
CA VAL A 273 12.98 -24.71 6.56
C VAL A 273 12.14 -23.42 6.49
N PRO A 274 10.98 -23.28 7.16
CA PRO A 274 10.21 -22.03 7.09
C PRO A 274 10.96 -20.81 7.62
N MET A 275 11.76 -20.99 8.66
CA MET A 275 12.56 -19.91 9.24
C MET A 275 13.74 -19.53 8.35
N TYR A 276 14.41 -20.52 7.77
CA TYR A 276 15.46 -20.32 6.77
C TYR A 276 14.94 -19.53 5.56
N LEU A 277 13.79 -19.90 5.01
CA LEU A 277 13.17 -19.20 3.89
C LEU A 277 12.75 -17.75 4.27
N THR A 278 12.30 -17.55 5.50
CA THR A 278 11.97 -16.21 6.01
C THR A 278 13.21 -15.33 6.12
N ALA A 279 14.33 -15.89 6.59
CA ALA A 279 15.62 -15.18 6.67
C ALA A 279 16.13 -14.81 5.26
N LYS A 280 16.04 -15.70 4.27
CA LYS A 280 16.40 -15.42 2.87
C LYS A 280 15.57 -14.26 2.29
N ARG A 281 14.25 -14.34 2.40
CA ARG A 281 13.34 -13.26 1.93
C ARG A 281 13.64 -11.91 2.58
N ARG A 282 14.07 -11.90 3.86
CA ARG A 282 14.48 -10.66 4.54
C ARG A 282 15.70 -10.04 3.91
N LEU A 283 16.73 -10.85 3.60
CA LEU A 283 17.94 -10.36 2.93
C LEU A 283 17.66 -9.89 1.50
N GLU A 284 16.89 -10.64 0.74
CA GLU A 284 16.46 -10.29 -0.61
C GLU A 284 15.75 -8.92 -0.60
N ARG A 285 14.76 -8.75 0.30
CA ARG A 285 14.06 -7.46 0.44
C ARG A 285 14.99 -6.32 0.83
N ALA A 286 15.95 -6.54 1.72
CA ALA A 286 16.92 -5.51 2.12
C ALA A 286 17.78 -5.07 0.93
N VAL A 287 18.21 -6.00 0.09
CA VAL A 287 18.98 -5.71 -1.13
C VAL A 287 18.12 -4.94 -2.14
N ASP A 288 16.89 -5.39 -2.38
CA ASP A 288 16.01 -4.76 -3.36
C ASP A 288 15.61 -3.33 -2.97
N LEU A 289 15.36 -3.08 -1.68
CA LEU A 289 15.07 -1.74 -1.18
C LEU A 289 16.28 -0.80 -1.34
N ARG A 290 17.52 -1.29 -1.09
CA ARG A 290 18.75 -0.48 -1.27
C ARG A 290 19.04 -0.14 -2.73
N ARG A 291 18.68 -1.02 -3.68
CA ARG A 291 18.87 -0.78 -5.12
C ARG A 291 17.90 0.27 -5.70
N LYS A 292 16.82 0.56 -5.00
CA LYS A 292 15.76 1.49 -5.44
C LYS A 292 15.79 2.83 -4.70
N MET A 293 16.73 3.01 -3.77
CA MET A 293 17.07 4.28 -3.14
C MET A 293 18.16 4.99 -3.92
#